data_47676dab72a3bc8c8a200d1dfaa54bf1
#
_entry.id   47676dab72a3bc8c8a200d1dfaa54bf1
#
_cell.length_a   1.000
_cell.length_b   1.000
_cell.length_c   1.000
_cell.angle_alpha   90.00
_cell.angle_beta   90.00
_cell.angle_gamma   90.00
#
_symmetry.space_group_name_H-M   'P 1'
#
loop_
_entity.id
_entity.type
_entity.pdbx_description
1 polymer ?
#
loop_
_entity_poly.entity_id
_entity_poly.type
_entity_poly.pdbx_seq_one_letter_code
_entity_poly.pdbx_strand_id
1 'polypeptide(L)'
;IFSARYSSSGTDMDNCLKLLDELKNIKESHRTGRFKCSLVAYYKGRIVKSSGTLEGRIAKDFKGNNGFGYDPIFQPEHHFLSFAELSTEEKNKISHRAKAFRKLIDFLNFLFQSFLN
;
A
#
# COMPACT_ATOMS: atom_id res chain seq x y z
N ILE A 1 -5.59 -3.51 -10.21
CA ILE A 1 -4.76 -4.08 -11.27
C ILE A 1 -4.22 -3.03 -12.21
N PHE A 2 -4.98 -1.97 -12.45
CA PHE A 2 -4.60 -0.92 -13.40
C PHE A 2 -4.17 0.38 -12.73
N SER A 3 -3.90 0.38 -11.42
CA SER A 3 -3.59 1.60 -10.67
C SER A 3 -2.36 2.35 -11.22
N ALA A 4 -1.34 1.64 -11.67
CA ALA A 4 -0.14 2.27 -12.24
C ALA A 4 -0.37 2.91 -13.62
N ARG A 5 -1.47 2.56 -14.28
CA ARG A 5 -1.83 3.02 -15.64
C ARG A 5 -3.19 3.69 -15.67
N TYR A 6 -3.57 4.30 -14.57
CA TYR A 6 -4.91 4.86 -14.41
C TYR A 6 -5.16 6.06 -15.32
N SER A 7 -4.16 6.95 -15.44
CA SER A 7 -4.22 8.08 -16.37
C SER A 7 -3.62 7.72 -17.73
N SER A 8 -3.84 8.57 -18.73
CA SER A 8 -3.30 8.36 -20.09
C SER A 8 -1.77 8.37 -20.12
N SER A 9 -1.12 9.20 -19.29
CA SER A 9 0.35 9.26 -19.22
C SER A 9 0.94 8.17 -18.37
N GLY A 10 0.18 7.66 -17.41
CA GLY A 10 0.67 6.67 -16.45
C GLY A 10 1.65 7.20 -15.39
N THR A 11 1.86 8.52 -15.33
CA THR A 11 2.71 9.10 -14.27
C THR A 11 1.99 9.12 -12.94
N ASP A 12 2.75 9.09 -11.84
CA ASP A 12 2.18 9.16 -10.50
C ASP A 12 1.35 10.42 -10.30
N MET A 13 1.87 11.56 -10.76
CA MET A 13 1.17 12.84 -10.66
C MET A 13 -0.17 12.81 -11.38
N ASP A 14 -0.18 12.37 -12.62
CA ASP A 14 -1.40 12.35 -13.43
C ASP A 14 -2.41 11.32 -12.91
N ASN A 15 -1.95 10.20 -12.39
CA ASN A 15 -2.81 9.22 -11.76
C ASN A 15 -3.51 9.82 -10.55
N CYS A 16 -2.77 10.54 -9.69
CA CYS A 16 -3.34 11.22 -8.54
C CYS A 16 -4.34 12.31 -8.96
N LEU A 17 -3.99 13.12 -9.96
CA LEU A 17 -4.87 14.19 -10.44
C LEU A 17 -6.17 13.63 -10.99
N LYS A 18 -6.10 12.55 -11.75
CA LYS A 18 -7.30 11.89 -12.28
C LYS A 18 -8.19 11.38 -11.17
N LEU A 19 -7.62 10.73 -10.15
CA LEU A 19 -8.38 10.20 -9.03
C LEU A 19 -9.04 11.33 -8.24
N LEU A 20 -8.32 12.41 -7.97
CA LEU A 20 -8.88 13.57 -7.29
C LEU A 20 -10.04 14.18 -8.07
N ASP A 21 -9.92 14.28 -9.39
CA ASP A 21 -10.98 14.80 -10.24
C ASP A 21 -12.22 13.92 -10.21
N GLU A 22 -12.06 12.61 -10.31
CA GLU A 22 -13.18 11.67 -10.28
C GLU A 22 -13.89 11.64 -8.91
N LEU A 23 -13.17 11.95 -7.84
CA LEU A 23 -13.72 11.94 -6.48
C LEU A 23 -14.16 13.31 -5.97
N LYS A 24 -14.05 14.37 -6.77
CA LYS A 24 -14.29 15.75 -6.31
C LYS A 24 -15.69 15.98 -5.72
N ASN A 25 -16.69 15.24 -6.17
CA ASN A 25 -18.08 15.37 -5.70
C ASN A 25 -18.48 14.25 -4.74
N ILE A 26 -17.53 13.41 -4.34
CA ILE A 26 -17.79 12.29 -3.44
C ILE A 26 -17.64 12.76 -1.99
N LYS A 27 -18.61 12.42 -1.15
CA LYS A 27 -18.58 12.74 0.28
C LYS A 27 -17.36 12.13 0.95
N GLU A 28 -16.82 12.84 1.91
CA GLU A 28 -15.61 12.42 2.62
C GLU A 28 -15.74 11.01 3.21
N SER A 29 -16.92 10.67 3.75
CA SER A 29 -17.18 9.34 4.30
C SER A 29 -17.12 8.21 3.26
N HIS A 30 -17.25 8.53 1.98
CA HIS A 30 -17.19 7.55 0.89
C HIS A 30 -15.88 7.54 0.13
N ARG A 31 -14.90 8.33 0.58
CA ARG A 31 -13.58 8.43 -0.07
C ARG A 31 -12.60 7.42 0.52
N THR A 32 -13.06 6.21 0.77
CA THR A 32 -12.22 5.14 1.31
C THR A 32 -11.38 4.50 0.23
N GLY A 33 -10.22 4.01 0.62
CA GLY A 33 -9.32 3.31 -0.28
C GLY A 33 -8.43 2.37 0.52
N ARG A 34 -7.73 1.50 -0.20
CA ARG A 34 -6.78 0.60 0.44
C ARG A 34 -5.59 0.35 -0.45
N PHE A 35 -4.44 0.20 0.17
CA PHE A 35 -3.26 -0.36 -0.46
C PHE A 35 -3.20 -1.85 -0.14
N LYS A 36 -2.89 -2.66 -1.14
CA LYS A 36 -2.76 -4.09 -0.98
C LYS A 36 -1.45 -4.57 -1.59
N CYS A 37 -0.73 -5.41 -0.89
CA CYS A 37 0.48 -6.05 -1.37
C CYS A 37 0.33 -7.55 -1.26
N SER A 38 0.67 -8.26 -2.33
CA SER A 38 0.71 -9.72 -2.34
C SER A 38 2.14 -10.15 -2.67
N LEU A 39 2.68 -11.06 -1.89
CA LEU A 39 4.02 -11.61 -2.05
C LEU A 39 3.95 -13.10 -2.27
N VAL A 40 4.85 -13.60 -3.11
CA VAL A 40 4.98 -15.04 -3.38
C VAL A 40 6.46 -15.39 -3.24
N ALA A 41 6.74 -16.41 -2.47
CA ALA A 41 8.08 -17.00 -2.38
C ALA A 41 8.04 -18.42 -2.98
N TYR A 42 9.05 -18.74 -3.77
CA TYR A 42 9.21 -20.06 -4.37
C TYR A 42 10.56 -20.63 -3.95
N TYR A 43 10.52 -21.85 -3.43
CA TYR A 43 11.74 -22.55 -3.05
C TYR A 43 11.53 -24.07 -3.15
N LYS A 44 12.38 -24.72 -3.95
CA LYS A 44 12.38 -26.20 -4.11
C LYS A 44 10.99 -26.77 -4.36
N GLY A 45 10.25 -26.20 -5.31
CA GLY A 45 8.92 -26.68 -5.69
C GLY A 45 7.79 -26.26 -4.76
N ARG A 46 8.08 -25.54 -3.69
CA ARG A 46 7.07 -25.02 -2.77
C ARG A 46 6.78 -23.55 -3.03
N ILE A 47 5.52 -23.19 -2.95
CA ILE A 47 5.06 -21.80 -3.11
C ILE A 47 4.42 -21.36 -1.81
N VAL A 48 4.90 -20.20 -1.31
CA VAL A 48 4.34 -19.56 -0.11
C VAL A 48 3.82 -18.20 -0.51
N LYS A 49 2.58 -17.88 -0.14
CA LYS A 49 1.93 -16.60 -0.46
C LYS A 49 1.60 -15.86 0.82
N SER A 50 1.73 -14.55 0.77
CA SER A 50 1.28 -13.67 1.84
C SER A 50 0.68 -12.40 1.27
N SER A 51 -0.12 -11.70 2.05
CA SER A 51 -0.68 -10.42 1.66
C SER A 51 -0.77 -9.48 2.84
N GLY A 52 -0.72 -8.20 2.56
CA GLY A 52 -0.92 -7.14 3.54
C GLY A 52 -1.81 -6.07 2.96
N THR A 53 -2.62 -5.45 3.81
CA THR A 53 -3.57 -4.41 3.43
C THR A 53 -3.46 -3.24 4.39
N LEU A 54 -3.50 -2.03 3.83
CA LEU A 54 -3.57 -0.80 4.61
C LEU A 54 -4.81 -0.04 4.19
N GLU A 55 -5.78 0.06 5.11
CA GLU A 55 -7.00 0.83 4.88
C GLU A 55 -6.74 2.31 5.11
N GLY A 56 -7.48 3.16 4.41
CA GLY A 56 -7.37 4.60 4.55
C GLY A 56 -8.42 5.31 3.73
N ARG A 57 -8.15 6.55 3.43
CA ARG A 57 -9.05 7.38 2.62
C ARG A 57 -8.25 8.25 1.68
N ILE A 58 -8.91 8.68 0.61
CA ILE A 58 -8.31 9.58 -0.38
C ILE A 58 -8.56 11.02 0.06
N ALA A 59 -7.48 11.75 0.27
CA ALA A 59 -7.53 13.17 0.62
C ALA A 59 -8.06 14.01 -0.54
N LYS A 60 -8.42 15.25 -0.26
CA LYS A 60 -8.93 16.16 -1.29
C LYS A 60 -7.83 16.85 -2.09
N ASP A 61 -6.60 16.81 -1.60
CA ASP A 61 -5.45 17.46 -2.23
C ASP A 61 -4.16 16.74 -1.88
N PHE A 62 -3.09 17.11 -2.57
CA PHE A 62 -1.75 16.57 -2.32
C PHE A 62 -1.22 17.04 -0.97
N LYS A 63 -0.60 16.12 -0.22
CA LYS A 63 0.08 16.40 1.04
C LYS A 63 1.35 15.59 1.13
N GLY A 64 2.50 16.28 1.21
CA GLY A 64 3.80 15.64 1.33
C GLY A 64 4.44 15.28 0.00
N ASN A 65 5.72 14.98 0.05
CA ASN A 65 6.55 14.75 -1.13
C ASN A 65 7.30 13.42 -1.10
N ASN A 66 7.19 12.67 -0.02
CA ASN A 66 7.91 11.40 0.11
C ASN A 66 7.12 10.26 -0.53
N GLY A 67 7.85 9.20 -0.92
CA GLY A 67 7.21 8.03 -1.45
C GLY A 67 6.93 8.11 -2.94
N PHE A 68 5.91 7.38 -3.38
CA PHE A 68 5.59 7.23 -4.80
C PHE A 68 4.11 6.85 -4.96
N GLY A 69 3.66 6.75 -6.22
CA GLY A 69 2.29 6.35 -6.51
C GLY A 69 1.27 7.32 -5.93
N TYR A 70 0.33 6.80 -5.19
CA TYR A 70 -0.77 7.58 -4.60
C TYR A 70 -0.48 8.09 -3.20
N ASP A 71 0.75 7.94 -2.70
CA ASP A 71 1.11 8.32 -1.33
C ASP A 71 0.71 9.74 -0.95
N PRO A 72 0.87 10.76 -1.80
CA PRO A 72 0.51 12.13 -1.43
C PRO A 72 -0.98 12.38 -1.19
N ILE A 73 -1.85 11.53 -1.68
CA ILE A 73 -3.30 11.68 -1.51
C ILE A 73 -3.92 10.57 -0.69
N PHE A 74 -3.12 9.66 -0.13
CA PHE A 74 -3.62 8.55 0.68
C PHE A 74 -3.34 8.82 2.16
N GLN A 75 -4.39 8.88 2.96
CA GLN A 75 -4.30 9.05 4.41
C GLN A 75 -4.64 7.73 5.09
N PRO A 76 -3.65 7.05 5.70
CA PRO A 76 -3.92 5.80 6.41
C PRO A 76 -4.94 5.99 7.54
N GLU A 77 -5.74 4.97 7.80
CA GLU A 77 -6.65 5.00 8.94
C GLU A 77 -5.90 5.20 10.25
N HIS A 78 -6.51 5.88 11.19
CA HIS A 78 -5.93 6.22 12.50
C HIS A 78 -4.71 7.15 12.44
N HIS A 79 -4.48 7.81 11.30
CA HIS A 79 -3.40 8.77 11.11
C HIS A 79 -3.96 10.08 10.58
N PHE A 80 -3.31 11.19 10.95
CA PHE A 80 -3.68 12.51 10.46
C PHE A 80 -2.87 12.93 9.25
N LEU A 81 -1.73 12.29 9.01
CA LEU A 81 -0.83 12.61 7.92
C LEU A 81 -1.08 11.69 6.73
N SER A 82 -0.78 12.19 5.53
CA SER A 82 -0.78 11.35 4.34
C SER A 82 0.40 10.39 4.38
N PHE A 83 0.33 9.35 3.56
CA PHE A 83 1.42 8.38 3.46
C PHE A 83 2.73 9.04 2.97
N ALA A 84 2.64 10.12 2.18
CA ALA A 84 3.81 10.87 1.72
C ALA A 84 4.39 11.82 2.78
N GLU A 85 3.66 12.09 3.85
CA GLU A 85 4.14 12.91 4.96
C GLU A 85 4.81 12.09 6.06
N LEU A 86 4.62 10.78 6.06
CA LEU A 86 5.22 9.90 7.04
C LEU A 86 6.69 9.64 6.70
N SER A 87 7.52 9.46 7.72
CA SER A 87 8.89 9.02 7.53
C SER A 87 8.93 7.59 7.01
N THR A 88 10.04 7.19 6.40
CA THR A 88 10.23 5.80 5.96
C THR A 88 10.05 4.83 7.11
N GLU A 89 10.57 5.17 8.29
CA GLU A 89 10.45 4.35 9.49
C GLU A 89 8.99 4.18 9.92
N GLU A 90 8.22 5.26 9.93
CA GLU A 90 6.81 5.22 10.27
C GLU A 90 6.01 4.41 9.24
N LYS A 91 6.29 4.60 7.94
CA LYS A 91 5.65 3.85 6.87
C LYS A 91 5.90 2.35 7.04
N ASN A 92 7.12 1.96 7.37
CA ASN A 92 7.49 0.55 7.51
C ASN A 92 6.76 -0.15 8.66
N LYS A 93 6.28 0.60 9.65
CA LYS A 93 5.49 0.02 10.74
C LYS A 93 4.07 -0.35 10.33
N ILE A 94 3.49 0.36 9.36
CA ILE A 94 2.07 0.23 9.03
C ILE A 94 1.80 -0.18 7.60
N SER A 95 2.78 -0.12 6.70
CA SER A 95 2.55 -0.31 5.26
C SER A 95 2.04 -1.72 4.93
N HIS A 96 1.29 -1.78 3.85
CA HIS A 96 0.79 -3.04 3.29
C HIS A 96 1.93 -3.98 2.90
N ARG A 97 3.03 -3.42 2.38
CA ARG A 97 4.23 -4.19 2.01
C ARG A 97 4.92 -4.77 3.23
N ALA A 98 5.10 -3.95 4.28
CA ALA A 98 5.71 -4.42 5.51
C ALA A 98 4.88 -5.52 6.16
N LYS A 99 3.55 -5.39 6.15
CA LYS A 99 2.64 -6.41 6.68
C LYS A 99 2.78 -7.73 5.91
N ALA A 100 2.77 -7.66 4.58
CA ALA A 100 2.91 -8.85 3.74
C ALA A 100 4.26 -9.52 3.96
N PHE A 101 5.34 -8.72 4.05
CA PHE A 101 6.69 -9.21 4.23
C PHE A 101 6.88 -9.88 5.58
N ARG A 102 6.37 -9.29 6.65
CA ARG A 102 6.45 -9.89 7.99
C ARG A 102 5.73 -11.23 8.05
N LYS A 103 4.55 -11.33 7.45
CA LYS A 103 3.81 -12.60 7.37
C LYS A 103 4.59 -13.65 6.60
N LEU A 104 5.22 -13.27 5.50
CA LEU A 104 6.02 -14.17 4.70
C LEU A 104 7.22 -14.69 5.48
N ILE A 105 7.93 -13.82 6.19
CA ILE A 105 9.09 -14.20 7.00
C ILE A 105 8.68 -15.15 8.13
N ASP A 106 7.60 -14.85 8.83
CA ASP A 106 7.10 -15.70 9.90
C ASP A 106 6.76 -17.09 9.38
N PHE A 107 6.13 -17.18 8.22
CA PHE A 107 5.78 -18.44 7.60
C PHE A 107 7.03 -19.23 7.19
N LEU A 108 8.03 -18.56 6.59
CA LEU A 108 9.28 -19.21 6.20
C LEU A 108 10.06 -19.70 7.42
N ASN A 109 10.08 -18.94 8.50
CA ASN A 109 10.71 -19.36 9.76
C ASN A 109 10.03 -20.61 10.32
N PHE A 110 8.72 -20.65 10.27
CA PHE A 110 7.96 -21.84 10.70
C PHE A 110 8.33 -23.07 9.87
N LEU A 111 8.37 -22.94 8.55
CA LEU A 111 8.75 -24.03 7.66
C LEU A 111 10.20 -24.49 7.92
N PHE A 112 11.11 -23.51 8.11
CA PHE A 112 12.51 -23.83 8.36
C PHE A 112 12.70 -24.61 9.65
N GLN A 113 12.00 -24.22 10.71
CA GLN A 113 12.03 -24.97 11.97
C GLN A 113 11.49 -26.37 11.83
N SER A 114 10.47 -26.57 11.01
CA SER A 114 9.91 -27.91 10.73
C SER A 114 10.93 -28.83 10.08
N PHE A 115 11.86 -28.31 9.30
CA PHE A 115 12.93 -29.10 8.70
C PHE A 115 14.03 -29.45 9.68
N LEU A 116 14.24 -28.65 10.70
CA LEU A 116 15.28 -28.91 11.72
C LEU A 116 14.86 -29.92 12.78
N ASN A 117 13.57 -30.10 12.93
CA ASN A 117 13.01 -31.05 13.88
C ASN A 117 12.64 -32.37 13.19
#